data_cc82d6e425f5e6862bbc748318f80f3a
#
_entry.id   cc82d6e425f5e6862bbc748318f80f3a
#
_cell.length_a   1.000
_cell.length_b   1.000
_cell.length_c   1.000
_cell.angle_alpha   90.00
_cell.angle_beta   90.00
_cell.angle_gamma   90.00
#
_symmetry.space_group_name_H-M   'P 1'
#
loop_
_entity.id
_entity.type
_entity.pdbx_description
1 polymer ?
#
loop_
_entity_poly.entity_id
_entity_poly.type
_entity_poly.pdbx_seq_one_letter_code
_entity_poly.pdbx_strand_id
1 'polypeptide(L)'
;MRIDGWETRLAAAIEAAQGKPYVLGTNDCLRLACASVEALTGVDYWPRFAGYRTHRQALVTIARIAPSLGEAVTATLGVAPASTLSAQRGDIVLFRDERGEDHLGVCTGRDVVLMAAEGTITAGIEDKRLLWAWRIG
;
A
#
# COMPACT_ATOMS: atom_id res chain seq x y z
N MET A 1 17.04 4.15 0.17
CA MET A 1 17.67 3.60 1.39
C MET A 1 16.69 3.69 2.55
N ARG A 2 16.59 2.64 3.32
CA ARG A 2 15.73 2.63 4.50
C ARG A 2 16.43 3.31 5.67
N ILE A 3 15.67 4.06 6.46
CA ILE A 3 16.22 4.76 7.62
C ILE A 3 16.42 3.79 8.80
N ASP A 4 17.31 4.15 9.72
CA ASP A 4 17.55 3.35 10.92
C ASP A 4 16.26 3.19 11.74
N GLY A 5 16.03 2.00 12.27
CA GLY A 5 14.83 1.70 13.06
C GLY A 5 13.56 1.54 12.22
N TRP A 6 13.71 1.34 10.91
CA TRP A 6 12.56 1.20 10.01
C TRP A 6 11.63 0.05 10.42
N GLU A 7 12.16 -1.03 10.98
CA GLU A 7 11.34 -2.18 11.40
C GLU A 7 10.34 -1.78 12.48
N THR A 8 10.79 -1.05 13.49
CA THR A 8 9.93 -0.56 14.57
C THR A 8 8.95 0.48 14.04
N ARG A 9 9.40 1.37 13.17
CA ARG A 9 8.56 2.40 12.56
C ARG A 9 7.47 1.79 11.68
N LEU A 10 7.82 0.77 10.90
CA LEU A 10 6.84 0.04 10.07
C LEU A 10 5.79 -0.65 10.94
N ALA A 11 6.23 -1.37 11.96
CA ALA A 11 5.30 -2.05 12.88
C ALA A 11 4.35 -1.05 13.54
N ALA A 12 4.83 0.11 13.96
CA ALA A 12 4.00 1.17 14.54
C ALA A 12 2.98 1.73 13.53
N ALA A 13 3.37 1.92 12.27
CA ALA A 13 2.48 2.41 11.22
C ALA A 13 1.34 1.42 10.94
N ILE A 14 1.65 0.13 10.86
CA ILE A 14 0.66 -0.92 10.64
C ILE A 14 -0.28 -1.01 11.85
N GLU A 15 0.26 -1.03 13.05
CA GLU A 15 -0.53 -1.09 14.29
C GLU A 15 -1.47 0.11 14.41
N ALA A 16 -1.00 1.31 14.09
CA ALA A 16 -1.82 2.52 14.11
C ALA A 16 -2.99 2.43 13.12
N ALA A 17 -2.76 1.88 11.93
CA ALA A 17 -3.82 1.69 10.94
C ALA A 17 -4.85 0.66 11.40
N GLN A 18 -4.38 -0.45 12.00
CA GLN A 18 -5.25 -1.52 12.51
C GLN A 18 -6.06 -1.09 13.72
N GLY A 19 -5.55 -0.17 14.51
CA GLY A 19 -6.22 0.35 15.70
C GLY A 19 -7.33 1.35 15.44
N LYS A 20 -7.55 1.74 14.17
CA LYS A 20 -8.56 2.73 13.78
C LYS A 20 -9.56 2.09 12.82
N PRO A 21 -10.83 2.58 12.81
CA PRO A 21 -11.80 2.14 11.82
C PRO A 21 -11.34 2.48 10.39
N TYR A 22 -11.71 1.64 9.44
CA TYR A 22 -11.54 1.96 8.04
C TYR A 22 -12.38 3.20 7.68
N VAL A 23 -11.72 4.20 7.10
CA VAL A 23 -12.37 5.41 6.59
C VAL A 23 -11.69 5.78 5.28
N LEU A 24 -12.45 5.74 4.19
CA LEU A 24 -11.93 6.07 2.88
C LEU A 24 -11.34 7.48 2.86
N GLY A 25 -10.11 7.62 2.41
CA GLY A 25 -9.40 8.90 2.37
C GLY A 25 -8.70 9.30 3.67
N THR A 26 -8.86 8.53 4.74
CA THR A 26 -8.27 8.82 6.06
C THR A 26 -7.51 7.63 6.62
N ASN A 27 -8.11 6.45 6.58
CA ASN A 27 -7.50 5.20 7.05
C ASN A 27 -7.92 4.06 6.13
N ASP A 28 -7.30 3.97 4.97
CA ASP A 28 -7.58 3.00 3.93
C ASP A 28 -6.26 2.37 3.44
N CYS A 29 -6.32 1.52 2.42
CA CYS A 29 -5.15 0.81 1.93
C CYS A 29 -4.09 1.76 1.34
N LEU A 30 -4.50 2.81 0.66
CA LEU A 30 -3.57 3.78 0.09
C LEU A 30 -2.89 4.60 1.18
N ARG A 31 -3.63 4.99 2.22
CA ARG A 31 -3.06 5.68 3.38
C ARG A 31 -2.05 4.80 4.11
N LEU A 32 -2.38 3.53 4.31
CA LEU A 32 -1.46 2.56 4.92
C LEU A 32 -0.18 2.41 4.10
N ALA A 33 -0.30 2.30 2.78
CA ALA A 33 0.86 2.20 1.90
C ALA A 33 1.76 3.44 2.02
N CYS A 34 1.19 4.64 1.98
CA CYS A 34 1.97 5.88 2.13
C CYS A 34 2.62 5.99 3.51
N ALA A 35 1.91 5.64 4.58
CA ALA A 35 2.46 5.64 5.93
C ALA A 35 3.61 4.65 6.08
N SER A 36 3.50 3.49 5.44
CA SER A 36 4.54 2.46 5.47
C SER A 36 5.80 2.92 4.72
N VAL A 37 5.65 3.53 3.56
CA VAL A 37 6.79 4.09 2.81
C VAL A 37 7.48 5.19 3.61
N GLU A 38 6.73 6.06 4.25
CA GLU A 38 7.29 7.10 5.12
C GLU A 38 8.04 6.50 6.30
N ALA A 39 7.50 5.45 6.91
CA ALA A 39 8.16 4.74 8.01
C ALA A 39 9.52 4.17 7.60
N LEU A 40 9.64 3.68 6.37
CA LEU A 40 10.87 3.06 5.87
C LEU A 40 11.88 4.09 5.35
N THR A 41 11.43 5.13 4.68
CA THR A 41 12.30 6.02 3.89
C THR A 41 12.29 7.47 4.36
N GLY A 42 11.33 7.85 5.18
CA GLY A 42 11.12 9.25 5.57
C GLY A 42 10.41 10.10 4.52
N VAL A 43 10.06 9.53 3.36
CA VAL A 43 9.38 10.26 2.30
C VAL A 43 7.86 10.10 2.44
N ASP A 44 7.17 11.22 2.54
CA ASP A 44 5.70 11.27 2.64
C ASP A 44 5.08 11.54 1.27
N TYR A 45 4.50 10.52 0.67
CA TYR A 45 3.79 10.63 -0.61
C TYR A 45 2.30 10.93 -0.45
N TRP A 46 1.77 10.92 0.79
CA TRP A 46 0.35 11.09 1.02
C TRP A 46 -0.24 12.38 0.41
N PRO A 47 0.44 13.54 0.44
CA PRO A 47 -0.10 14.76 -0.17
C PRO A 47 -0.45 14.63 -1.67
N ARG A 48 0.15 13.69 -2.38
CA ARG A 48 -0.18 13.46 -3.80
C ARG A 48 -1.54 12.81 -4.01
N PHE A 49 -2.08 12.15 -2.97
CA PHE A 49 -3.30 11.36 -3.05
C PHE A 49 -4.42 11.93 -2.18
N ALA A 50 -4.08 12.67 -1.13
CA ALA A 50 -5.02 13.15 -0.13
C ALA A 50 -6.15 14.01 -0.72
N GLY A 51 -7.31 13.98 -0.04
CA GLY A 51 -8.44 14.84 -0.37
C GLY A 51 -9.66 14.11 -0.90
N TYR A 52 -9.53 12.85 -1.33
CA TYR A 52 -10.69 12.09 -1.76
C TYR A 52 -11.51 11.61 -0.55
N ARG A 53 -12.81 11.54 -0.71
CA ARG A 53 -13.75 11.05 0.32
C ARG A 53 -14.71 10.01 -0.21
N THR A 54 -14.74 9.79 -1.52
CA THR A 54 -15.57 8.79 -2.18
C THR A 54 -14.69 7.90 -3.05
N HIS A 55 -15.19 6.72 -3.36
CA HIS A 55 -14.50 5.78 -4.25
C HIS A 55 -14.22 6.42 -5.61
N ARG A 56 -15.21 7.15 -6.15
CA ARG A 56 -15.04 7.85 -7.43
C ARG A 56 -13.93 8.90 -7.38
N GLN A 57 -13.87 9.68 -6.31
CA GLN A 57 -12.81 10.69 -6.13
C GLN A 57 -11.44 10.04 -6.03
N ALA A 58 -11.34 8.90 -5.35
CA ALA A 58 -10.10 8.14 -5.27
C ALA A 58 -9.64 7.69 -6.66
N LEU A 59 -10.55 7.15 -7.48
CA LEU A 59 -10.24 6.75 -8.85
C LEU A 59 -9.79 7.94 -9.70
N VAL A 60 -10.43 9.09 -9.56
CA VAL A 60 -10.04 10.32 -10.27
C VAL A 60 -8.65 10.77 -9.83
N THR A 61 -8.36 10.74 -8.55
CA THR A 61 -7.05 11.10 -8.02
C THR A 61 -5.95 10.22 -8.60
N ILE A 62 -6.17 8.90 -8.63
CA ILE A 62 -5.24 7.94 -9.22
C ILE A 62 -5.08 8.20 -10.72
N ALA A 63 -6.18 8.41 -11.44
CA ALA A 63 -6.18 8.64 -12.89
C ALA A 63 -5.42 9.89 -13.32
N ARG A 64 -5.30 10.89 -12.45
CA ARG A 64 -4.48 12.09 -12.70
C ARG A 64 -2.99 11.78 -12.70
N ILE A 65 -2.58 10.68 -12.08
CA ILE A 65 -1.18 10.27 -11.98
C ILE A 65 -0.85 9.28 -13.09
N ALA A 66 -1.70 8.26 -13.30
CA ALA A 66 -1.48 7.19 -14.25
C ALA A 66 -2.79 6.44 -14.55
N PRO A 67 -2.83 5.62 -15.64
CA PRO A 67 -4.05 4.90 -16.03
C PRO A 67 -4.56 3.87 -15.01
N SER A 68 -3.69 3.34 -14.16
CA SER A 68 -4.06 2.34 -13.17
C SER A 68 -3.37 2.59 -11.83
N LEU A 69 -3.86 1.95 -10.77
CA LEU A 69 -3.24 2.05 -9.46
C LEU A 69 -1.79 1.55 -9.48
N GLY A 70 -1.53 0.42 -10.13
CA GLY A 70 -0.17 -0.12 -10.23
C GLY A 70 0.79 0.82 -10.95
N GLU A 71 0.34 1.39 -12.06
CA GLU A 71 1.14 2.37 -12.80
C GLU A 71 1.35 3.67 -12.00
N ALA A 72 0.36 4.07 -11.21
CA ALA A 72 0.49 5.23 -10.32
C ALA A 72 1.55 4.98 -9.23
N VAL A 73 1.61 3.76 -8.69
CA VAL A 73 2.67 3.38 -7.73
C VAL A 73 4.04 3.45 -8.39
N THR A 74 4.18 2.87 -9.58
CA THR A 74 5.44 2.93 -10.35
C THR A 74 5.86 4.37 -10.60
N ALA A 75 4.95 5.22 -11.05
CA ALA A 75 5.24 6.63 -11.32
C ALA A 75 5.64 7.38 -10.05
N THR A 76 4.97 7.10 -8.94
CA THR A 76 5.24 7.77 -7.66
C THR A 76 6.57 7.36 -7.06
N LEU A 77 6.86 6.07 -7.05
CA LEU A 77 8.08 5.54 -6.44
C LEU A 77 9.30 5.61 -7.36
N GLY A 78 9.09 5.66 -8.68
CA GLY A 78 10.18 5.60 -9.64
C GLY A 78 10.86 4.24 -9.71
N VAL A 79 10.18 3.17 -9.30
CA VAL A 79 10.70 1.81 -9.24
C VAL A 79 9.78 0.89 -10.03
N ALA A 80 10.35 0.03 -10.86
CA ALA A 80 9.57 -0.95 -11.60
C ALA A 80 9.00 -2.03 -10.68
N PRO A 81 7.79 -2.53 -10.95
CA PRO A 81 7.24 -3.64 -10.18
C PRO A 81 7.99 -4.94 -10.46
N ALA A 82 7.98 -5.83 -9.48
CA ALA A 82 8.62 -7.13 -9.55
C ALA A 82 7.64 -8.23 -9.14
N SER A 83 8.07 -9.48 -9.22
CA SER A 83 7.29 -10.62 -8.75
C SER A 83 6.99 -10.49 -7.26
N THR A 84 5.78 -10.87 -6.86
CA THR A 84 5.39 -10.91 -5.45
C THR A 84 6.23 -11.91 -4.64
N LEU A 85 6.76 -12.94 -5.31
CA LEU A 85 7.63 -13.92 -4.66
C LEU A 85 8.96 -13.33 -4.21
N SER A 86 9.37 -12.20 -4.77
CA SER A 86 10.57 -11.47 -4.36
C SER A 86 10.31 -10.40 -3.30
N ALA A 87 9.06 -10.22 -2.89
CA ALA A 87 8.70 -9.20 -1.92
C ALA A 87 9.37 -9.44 -0.57
N GLN A 88 9.86 -8.37 0.01
CA GLN A 88 10.47 -8.36 1.33
C GLN A 88 9.62 -7.49 2.28
N ARG A 89 9.85 -7.70 3.56
CA ARG A 89 9.16 -6.92 4.59
C ARG A 89 9.25 -5.42 4.31
N GLY A 90 8.12 -4.76 4.26
CA GLY A 90 8.00 -3.34 3.96
C GLY A 90 7.71 -3.01 2.51
N ASP A 91 7.84 -3.97 1.60
CA ASP A 91 7.51 -3.74 0.19
C ASP A 91 5.99 -3.55 0.02
N ILE A 92 5.62 -2.73 -0.95
CA ILE A 92 4.22 -2.50 -1.31
C ILE A 92 3.79 -3.56 -2.31
N VAL A 93 2.60 -4.10 -2.14
CA VAL A 93 2.07 -5.20 -2.97
C VAL A 93 0.71 -4.79 -3.55
N LEU A 94 0.49 -5.10 -4.83
CA LEU A 94 -0.80 -4.91 -5.48
C LEU A 94 -1.64 -6.18 -5.32
N PHE A 95 -2.82 -6.01 -4.76
CA PHE A 95 -3.81 -7.07 -4.56
C PHE A 95 -5.02 -6.76 -5.43
N ARG A 96 -5.47 -7.76 -6.20
CA ARG A 96 -6.70 -7.65 -7.01
C ARG A 96 -7.75 -8.58 -6.43
N ASP A 97 -8.88 -8.01 -6.01
CA ASP A 97 -9.96 -8.80 -5.43
C ASP A 97 -10.78 -9.54 -6.49
N GLU A 98 -11.78 -10.28 -6.06
CA GLU A 98 -12.64 -11.10 -6.94
C GLU A 98 -13.48 -10.24 -7.89
N ARG A 99 -13.69 -8.96 -7.58
CA ARG A 99 -14.42 -8.01 -8.42
C ARG A 99 -13.51 -7.35 -9.46
N GLY A 100 -12.21 -7.65 -9.42
CA GLY A 100 -11.23 -7.02 -10.29
C GLY A 100 -10.78 -5.63 -9.82
N GLU A 101 -11.07 -5.27 -8.57
CA GLU A 101 -10.62 -4.02 -7.98
C GLU A 101 -9.22 -4.17 -7.39
N ASP A 102 -8.38 -3.19 -7.62
CA ASP A 102 -7.01 -3.18 -7.14
C ASP A 102 -6.90 -2.46 -5.78
N HIS A 103 -6.10 -3.04 -4.91
CA HIS A 103 -5.80 -2.53 -3.57
C HIS A 103 -4.30 -2.60 -3.34
N LEU A 104 -3.79 -1.78 -2.43
CA LEU A 104 -2.41 -1.85 -2.00
C LEU A 104 -2.33 -2.52 -0.63
N GLY A 105 -1.32 -3.36 -0.46
CA GLY A 105 -0.97 -3.97 0.80
C GLY A 105 0.49 -3.77 1.11
N VAL A 106 0.88 -4.13 2.31
CA VAL A 106 2.25 -4.05 2.81
C VAL A 106 2.73 -5.44 3.18
N CYS A 107 3.87 -5.83 2.63
CA CYS A 107 4.49 -7.12 2.97
C CYS A 107 5.06 -7.06 4.39
N THR A 108 4.71 -8.04 5.20
CA THR A 108 5.21 -8.17 6.58
C THR A 108 6.19 -9.33 6.73
N GLY A 109 6.65 -9.87 5.61
CA GLY A 109 7.53 -11.02 5.52
C GLY A 109 6.88 -12.13 4.71
N ARG A 110 6.13 -13.03 5.36
CA ARG A 110 5.41 -14.11 4.69
C ARG A 110 4.00 -13.74 4.26
N ASP A 111 3.49 -12.64 4.79
CA ASP A 111 2.12 -12.20 4.57
C ASP A 111 2.09 -10.79 4.02
N VAL A 112 0.93 -10.42 3.51
CA VAL A 112 0.61 -9.06 3.07
C VAL A 112 -0.61 -8.58 3.86
N VAL A 113 -0.51 -7.40 4.45
CA VAL A 113 -1.58 -6.77 5.21
C VAL A 113 -2.27 -5.72 4.36
N LEU A 114 -3.59 -5.77 4.32
CA LEU A 114 -4.44 -4.80 3.62
C LEU A 114 -5.46 -4.22 4.57
N MET A 115 -5.83 -2.97 4.34
CA MET A 115 -6.97 -2.34 5.01
C MET A 115 -8.19 -2.43 4.09
N ALA A 116 -9.29 -2.95 4.61
CA ALA A 116 -10.56 -3.04 3.90
C ALA A 116 -11.71 -2.58 4.79
N ALA A 117 -12.88 -2.36 4.20
CA ALA A 117 -14.04 -1.90 4.95
C ALA A 117 -14.45 -2.86 6.08
N GLU A 118 -14.19 -4.14 5.91
CA GLU A 118 -14.46 -5.19 6.90
C GLU A 118 -13.40 -5.25 8.01
N GLY A 119 -12.34 -4.46 7.89
CA GLY A 119 -11.19 -4.48 8.79
C GLY A 119 -9.91 -4.88 8.07
N THR A 120 -8.91 -5.32 8.83
CA THR A 120 -7.65 -5.76 8.26
C THR A 120 -7.78 -7.15 7.64
N ILE A 121 -7.27 -7.29 6.43
CA ILE A 121 -7.18 -8.58 5.73
C ILE A 121 -5.70 -8.95 5.66
N THR A 122 -5.39 -10.22 5.92
CA THR A 122 -4.04 -10.76 5.75
C THR A 122 -4.08 -11.84 4.68
N ALA A 123 -3.20 -11.72 3.70
CA ALA A 123 -3.03 -12.72 2.63
C ALA A 123 -1.60 -13.28 2.68
N GLY A 124 -1.43 -14.58 2.47
CA GLY A 124 -0.11 -15.18 2.32
C GLY A 124 0.56 -14.69 1.04
N ILE A 125 1.88 -14.61 1.05
CA ILE A 125 2.65 -14.12 -0.12
C ILE A 125 2.43 -14.97 -1.38
N GLU A 126 1.94 -16.18 -1.23
CA GLU A 126 1.64 -17.09 -2.35
C GLU A 126 0.22 -16.93 -2.91
N ASP A 127 -0.58 -16.05 -2.32
CA ASP A 127 -1.95 -15.82 -2.75
C ASP A 127 -1.96 -15.29 -4.20
N LYS A 128 -2.75 -15.94 -5.06
CA LYS A 128 -2.80 -15.62 -6.49
C LYS A 128 -3.41 -14.25 -6.79
N ARG A 129 -4.10 -13.64 -5.83
CA ARG A 129 -4.64 -12.27 -5.96
C ARG A 129 -3.56 -11.21 -5.84
N LEU A 130 -2.37 -11.57 -5.35
CA LEU A 130 -1.20 -10.70 -5.32
C LEU A 130 -0.54 -10.70 -6.68
N LEU A 131 -0.42 -9.54 -7.33
CA LEU A 131 0.03 -9.45 -8.72
C LEU A 131 1.45 -8.92 -8.86
N TRP A 132 1.78 -7.87 -8.12
CA TRP A 132 3.05 -7.16 -8.25
C TRP A 132 3.53 -6.65 -6.90
N ALA A 133 4.84 -6.48 -6.79
CA ALA A 133 5.46 -5.88 -5.61
C ALA A 133 6.45 -4.78 -6.02
N TRP A 134 6.58 -3.76 -5.18
CA TRP A 134 7.56 -2.69 -5.36
C TRP A 134 8.52 -2.68 -4.18
N ARG A 135 9.80 -2.73 -4.49
CA ARG A 135 10.85 -2.63 -3.48
C ARG A 135 10.88 -1.20 -2.92
N ILE A 136 10.82 -1.09 -1.60
CA ILE A 136 10.87 0.19 -0.90
C ILE A 136 12.24 0.35 -0.25
N GLY A 137 12.97 1.33 -0.72
CA GLY A 137 14.33 1.58 -0.27
C GLY A 137 15.34 0.65 -0.89
#